data_406d366e6a9615f1df0c13dd8c7b309c
#
_entry.id   406d366e6a9615f1df0c13dd8c7b309c
#
_cell.length_a   1.000
_cell.length_b   1.000
_cell.length_c   1.000
_cell.angle_alpha   90.00
_cell.angle_beta   90.00
_cell.angle_gamma   90.00
#
_symmetry.space_group_name_H-M   'P 1'
#
loop_
_entity.id
_entity.type
_entity.pdbx_description
1 polymer ?
#
loop_
_entity_poly.entity_id
_entity_poly.type
_entity_poly.pdbx_seq_one_letter_code
_entity_poly.pdbx_strand_id
1 'polypeptide(L)'
;MGAPLGEREILLGALPRCADPPCAGTWTRLVMNVLRIILGDQLSLELSALDGLDPRSDVVLMMEVMEENTYVGHHKQKIVLVLAAMRHFAETLRQCGLTVDYVGLDESDNTGSFTTEIQRAVARHRPSRIVVTEPSEWRVQAMAKSWEALTGVPVEIRSDRRFFASRTRFAAWANGR
;
A
#
# COMPACT_ATOMS: atom_id res chain seq x y z
N MET A 1 33.11 11.44 -35.97
CA MET A 1 32.38 12.51 -35.32
C MET A 1 31.09 11.90 -34.80
N GLY A 2 31.08 11.46 -33.53
CA GLY A 2 29.93 10.83 -32.87
C GLY A 2 29.22 11.89 -32.05
N ALA A 3 27.91 11.99 -32.22
CA ALA A 3 27.07 12.84 -31.42
C ALA A 3 26.82 12.18 -30.04
N PRO A 4 26.81 12.94 -28.93
CA PRO A 4 26.52 12.39 -27.62
C PRO A 4 25.03 12.05 -27.46
N LEU A 5 24.77 10.88 -26.91
CA LEU A 5 23.42 10.45 -26.48
C LEU A 5 22.94 11.38 -25.37
N GLY A 6 21.88 12.10 -25.63
CA GLY A 6 21.25 13.02 -24.69
C GLY A 6 20.73 12.25 -23.45
N GLU A 7 21.14 12.73 -22.29
CA GLU A 7 20.57 12.37 -21.01
C GLU A 7 19.08 12.66 -21.00
N ARG A 8 18.27 11.61 -20.92
CA ARG A 8 16.85 11.76 -20.63
C ARG A 8 16.71 12.07 -19.15
N GLU A 9 16.53 13.34 -18.84
CA GLU A 9 15.99 13.76 -17.54
C GLU A 9 14.66 13.03 -17.31
N ILE A 10 14.68 12.09 -16.39
CA ILE A 10 13.45 11.52 -15.82
C ILE A 10 12.83 12.66 -15.03
N LEU A 11 11.79 13.28 -15.57
CA LEU A 11 10.92 14.19 -14.84
C LEU A 11 10.33 13.44 -13.64
N LEU A 12 11.02 13.51 -12.52
CA LEU A 12 10.45 13.24 -11.20
C LEU A 12 9.32 14.26 -11.00
N GLY A 13 8.09 13.83 -11.25
CA GLY A 13 6.90 14.59 -10.92
C GLY A 13 7.00 15.06 -9.48
N ALA A 14 6.92 16.38 -9.29
CA ALA A 14 7.15 17.06 -8.04
C ALA A 14 6.33 16.42 -6.90
N LEU A 15 7.02 15.72 -6.00
CA LEU A 15 6.53 15.52 -4.65
C LEU A 15 6.25 16.91 -4.05
N PRO A 16 5.16 17.12 -3.31
CA PRO A 16 4.87 18.42 -2.73
C PRO A 16 6.05 18.84 -1.87
N ARG A 17 6.68 19.96 -2.25
CA ARG A 17 7.73 20.60 -1.46
C ARG A 17 7.15 20.93 -0.10
N CYS A 18 7.90 20.66 0.96
CA CYS A 18 7.58 21.10 2.31
C CYS A 18 7.17 22.58 2.27
N ALA A 19 5.88 22.83 2.45
CA ALA A 19 5.38 24.17 2.70
C ALA A 19 5.70 24.54 4.15
N ASP A 20 6.11 25.79 4.36
CA ASP A 20 6.44 26.36 5.66
C ASP A 20 5.37 26.10 6.72
N PRO A 21 5.74 26.02 8.01
CA PRO A 21 4.80 25.71 9.08
C PRO A 21 3.77 26.87 9.19
N PRO A 22 2.47 26.58 9.18
CA PRO A 22 1.47 27.61 9.45
C PRO A 22 1.55 28.04 10.91
N CYS A 23 1.48 29.36 11.09
CA CYS A 23 1.43 30.05 12.38
C CYS A 23 0.45 29.41 13.36
N ALA A 24 0.86 29.42 14.63
CA ALA A 24 0.14 28.89 15.78
C ALA A 24 -1.30 29.42 15.89
N GLY A 25 -2.25 28.61 15.48
CA GLY A 25 -3.65 28.73 15.83
C GLY A 25 -4.10 27.40 16.41
N THR A 26 -4.52 27.42 17.68
CA THR A 26 -4.93 26.27 18.47
C THR A 26 -6.26 25.70 17.97
N TRP A 27 -6.22 24.99 16.84
CA TRP A 27 -7.27 24.06 16.45
C TRP A 27 -6.74 22.68 16.77
N THR A 28 -7.26 22.02 17.80
CA THR A 28 -7.07 20.59 18.02
C THR A 28 -7.76 19.87 16.84
N ARG A 29 -7.08 19.85 15.69
CA ARG A 29 -7.45 18.96 14.60
C ARG A 29 -7.22 17.56 15.17
N LEU A 30 -8.30 16.83 15.40
CA LEU A 30 -8.23 15.39 15.62
C LEU A 30 -7.41 14.82 14.45
N VAL A 31 -6.15 14.52 14.73
CA VAL A 31 -5.25 13.92 13.73
C VAL A 31 -5.78 12.53 13.51
N MET A 32 -6.57 12.38 12.45
CA MET A 32 -7.17 11.12 12.05
C MET A 32 -6.10 10.36 11.28
N ASN A 33 -5.35 9.48 11.96
CA ASN A 33 -4.37 8.62 11.31
C ASN A 33 -5.07 7.59 10.42
N VAL A 34 -4.50 7.36 9.25
CA VAL A 34 -4.97 6.38 8.28
C VAL A 34 -3.96 5.25 8.17
N LEU A 35 -4.43 4.01 8.25
CA LEU A 35 -3.61 2.85 7.96
C LEU A 35 -3.72 2.53 6.46
N ARG A 36 -2.61 2.64 5.73
CA ARG A 36 -2.53 2.43 4.30
C ARG A 36 -1.85 1.12 4.00
N ILE A 37 -2.59 0.17 3.43
CA ILE A 37 -2.08 -1.17 3.15
C ILE A 37 -1.52 -1.22 1.75
N ILE A 38 -0.29 -1.73 1.62
CA ILE A 38 0.37 -2.02 0.34
C ILE A 38 0.67 -3.51 0.27
N LEU A 39 0.14 -4.15 -0.77
CA LEU A 39 0.34 -5.58 -1.04
C LEU A 39 1.62 -5.81 -1.87
N GLY A 40 2.15 -7.03 -1.83
CA GLY A 40 3.42 -7.37 -2.47
C GLY A 40 3.46 -7.25 -3.99
N ASP A 41 2.31 -7.24 -4.66
CA ASP A 41 2.15 -7.00 -6.11
C ASP A 41 1.88 -5.52 -6.45
N GLN A 42 1.87 -4.63 -5.44
CA GLN A 42 1.47 -3.23 -5.57
C GLN A 42 2.62 -2.25 -5.26
N LEU A 43 3.83 -2.56 -5.71
CA LEU A 43 5.02 -1.77 -5.38
C LEU A 43 5.21 -0.59 -6.36
N SER A 44 4.43 0.48 -6.17
CA SER A 44 4.50 1.70 -6.97
C SER A 44 4.16 2.93 -6.13
N LEU A 45 4.85 4.05 -6.34
CA LEU A 45 4.55 5.33 -5.69
C LEU A 45 3.23 5.96 -6.20
N GLU A 46 2.70 5.48 -7.33
CA GLU A 46 1.45 5.97 -7.95
C GLU A 46 0.21 5.20 -7.47
N LEU A 47 0.33 4.39 -6.42
CA LEU A 47 -0.80 3.66 -5.86
C LEU A 47 -1.88 4.60 -5.34
N SER A 48 -3.14 4.31 -5.66
CA SER A 48 -4.27 5.07 -5.15
C SER A 48 -4.37 5.05 -3.61
N ALA A 49 -3.87 4.00 -2.97
CA ALA A 49 -3.78 3.93 -1.51
C ALA A 49 -2.85 5.01 -0.93
N LEU A 50 -1.89 5.54 -1.69
CA LEU A 50 -0.98 6.60 -1.26
C LEU A 50 -1.51 8.01 -1.55
N ASP A 51 -2.61 8.14 -2.31
CA ASP A 51 -3.18 9.47 -2.59
C ASP A 51 -3.65 10.17 -1.32
N GLY A 52 -3.23 11.42 -1.16
CA GLY A 52 -3.61 12.24 0.00
C GLY A 52 -3.06 11.72 1.32
N LEU A 53 -1.93 11.00 1.30
CA LEU A 53 -1.23 10.57 2.50
C LEU A 53 -0.68 11.77 3.25
N ASP A 54 -0.91 11.81 4.57
CA ASP A 54 -0.28 12.77 5.48
C ASP A 54 0.91 12.08 6.17
N PRO A 55 2.17 12.45 5.83
CA PRO A 55 3.36 11.79 6.39
C PRO A 55 3.51 11.99 7.90
N ARG A 56 2.76 12.92 8.51
CA ARG A 56 2.82 13.20 9.95
C ARG A 56 1.91 12.29 10.78
N SER A 57 0.88 11.71 10.17
CA SER A 57 -0.15 10.96 10.88
C SER A 57 -0.41 9.57 10.33
N ASP A 58 -0.26 9.38 9.02
CA ASP A 58 -0.59 8.12 8.38
C ASP A 58 0.54 7.10 8.53
N VAL A 59 0.15 5.84 8.54
CA VAL A 59 1.08 4.71 8.60
C VAL A 59 0.86 3.82 7.38
N VAL A 60 1.94 3.50 6.68
CA VAL A 60 1.92 2.50 5.61
C VAL A 60 2.23 1.15 6.22
N LEU A 61 1.31 0.20 6.07
CA LEU A 61 1.50 -1.19 6.48
C LEU A 61 1.91 -2.04 5.27
N MET A 62 3.03 -2.72 5.40
CA MET A 62 3.49 -3.76 4.48
C MET A 62 3.80 -5.02 5.27
N MET A 63 3.42 -6.19 4.75
CA MET A 63 3.60 -7.44 5.48
C MET A 63 3.95 -8.60 4.57
N GLU A 64 4.94 -9.38 4.97
CA GLU A 64 5.29 -10.65 4.37
C GLU A 64 4.50 -11.74 5.09
N VAL A 65 3.55 -12.40 4.42
CA VAL A 65 2.71 -13.41 5.03
C VAL A 65 2.90 -14.78 4.39
N MET A 66 2.91 -15.82 5.20
CA MET A 66 3.12 -17.20 4.74
C MET A 66 1.97 -17.66 3.84
N GLU A 67 0.73 -17.20 4.08
CA GLU A 67 -0.42 -17.58 3.27
C GLU A 67 -0.29 -17.19 1.79
N GLU A 68 0.44 -16.11 1.47
CA GLU A 68 0.73 -15.72 0.08
C GLU A 68 1.77 -16.63 -0.59
N ASN A 69 2.64 -17.21 0.20
CA ASN A 69 3.72 -18.04 -0.32
C ASN A 69 3.32 -19.52 -0.45
N THR A 70 2.19 -19.94 0.16
CA THR A 70 1.83 -21.36 0.30
C THR A 70 0.48 -21.75 -0.27
N TYR A 71 -0.41 -20.78 -0.63
CA TYR A 71 -1.74 -21.10 -1.18
C TYR A 71 -1.69 -21.85 -2.52
N VAL A 72 -0.61 -21.63 -3.29
CA VAL A 72 -0.20 -22.43 -4.45
C VAL A 72 1.31 -22.61 -4.43
N GLY A 73 1.81 -23.64 -5.12
CA GLY A 73 3.26 -23.85 -5.23
C GLY A 73 3.94 -22.73 -6.01
N HIS A 74 4.78 -21.96 -5.34
CA HIS A 74 5.60 -20.92 -5.95
C HIS A 74 7.06 -21.37 -6.06
N HIS A 75 7.72 -20.96 -7.15
CA HIS A 75 9.16 -21.16 -7.27
C HIS A 75 9.90 -20.28 -6.26
N LYS A 76 10.89 -20.84 -5.55
CA LYS A 76 11.65 -20.13 -4.49
C LYS A 76 12.25 -18.80 -4.96
N GLN A 77 12.73 -18.71 -6.21
CA GLN A 77 13.27 -17.46 -6.77
C GLN A 77 12.21 -16.37 -6.90
N LYS A 78 10.95 -16.73 -7.23
CA LYS A 78 9.83 -15.77 -7.27
C LYS A 78 9.55 -15.23 -5.88
N ILE A 79 9.51 -16.10 -4.86
CA ILE A 79 9.29 -15.69 -3.47
C ILE A 79 10.38 -14.70 -3.04
N VAL A 80 11.65 -15.07 -3.24
CA VAL A 80 12.79 -14.22 -2.88
C VAL A 80 12.73 -12.87 -3.60
N LEU A 81 12.40 -12.87 -4.91
CA LEU A 81 12.29 -11.63 -5.68
C LEU A 81 11.21 -10.71 -5.12
N VAL A 82 10.02 -11.24 -4.85
CA VAL A 82 8.89 -10.45 -4.34
C VAL A 82 9.21 -9.87 -2.95
N LEU A 83 9.71 -10.70 -2.03
CA LEU A 83 10.06 -10.24 -0.68
C LEU A 83 11.19 -9.22 -0.70
N ALA A 84 12.22 -9.41 -1.52
CA ALA A 84 13.30 -8.43 -1.70
C ALA A 84 12.76 -7.10 -2.26
N ALA A 85 11.89 -7.15 -3.26
CA ALA A 85 11.26 -5.95 -3.83
C ALA A 85 10.39 -5.21 -2.80
N MET A 86 9.64 -5.93 -1.97
CA MET A 86 8.85 -5.35 -0.88
C MET A 86 9.75 -4.61 0.13
N ARG A 87 10.84 -5.23 0.57
CA ARG A 87 11.81 -4.62 1.51
C ARG A 87 12.44 -3.35 0.92
N HIS A 88 12.85 -3.39 -0.34
CA HIS A 88 13.38 -2.20 -1.03
C HIS A 88 12.34 -1.10 -1.17
N PHE A 89 11.10 -1.45 -1.48
CA PHE A 89 10.04 -0.46 -1.59
C PHE A 89 9.70 0.19 -0.25
N ALA A 90 9.65 -0.59 0.83
CA ALA A 90 9.48 -0.06 2.18
C ALA A 90 10.57 0.94 2.55
N GLU A 91 11.83 0.64 2.18
CA GLU A 91 12.94 1.57 2.40
C GLU A 91 12.81 2.84 1.56
N THR A 92 12.38 2.73 0.31
CA THR A 92 12.07 3.89 -0.55
C THR A 92 11.01 4.78 0.08
N LEU A 93 9.93 4.20 0.62
CA LEU A 93 8.89 4.97 1.31
C LEU A 93 9.43 5.68 2.57
N ARG A 94 10.29 5.03 3.36
CA ARG A 94 10.95 5.64 4.52
C ARG A 94 11.84 6.82 4.11
N GLN A 95 12.59 6.67 3.03
CA GLN A 95 13.43 7.75 2.47
C GLN A 95 12.58 8.94 1.98
N CYS A 96 11.34 8.70 1.55
CA CYS A 96 10.36 9.75 1.27
C CYS A 96 9.75 10.39 2.54
N GLY A 97 10.20 10.01 3.73
CA GLY A 97 9.71 10.55 5.01
C GLY A 97 8.41 9.94 5.51
N LEU A 98 8.01 8.78 4.99
CA LEU A 98 6.78 8.10 5.40
C LEU A 98 7.04 7.14 6.57
N THR A 99 6.07 7.03 7.47
CA THR A 99 6.09 6.00 8.51
C THR A 99 5.65 4.67 7.93
N VAL A 100 6.57 3.69 7.91
CA VAL A 100 6.32 2.34 7.37
C VAL A 100 6.42 1.31 8.49
N ASP A 101 5.30 0.68 8.78
CA ASP A 101 5.18 -0.51 9.62
C ASP A 101 5.36 -1.73 8.70
N TYR A 102 6.51 -2.38 8.78
CA TYR A 102 6.87 -3.52 7.95
C TYR A 102 6.96 -4.77 8.79
N VAL A 103 6.17 -5.79 8.45
CA VAL A 103 6.18 -7.09 9.11
C VAL A 103 6.96 -8.07 8.24
N GLY A 104 8.14 -8.46 8.70
CA GLY A 104 9.00 -9.44 8.01
C GLY A 104 8.53 -10.88 8.22
N LEU A 105 8.77 -11.74 7.24
CA LEU A 105 8.40 -13.16 7.30
C LEU A 105 9.10 -13.91 8.44
N ASP A 106 10.30 -13.46 8.79
CA ASP A 106 11.18 -14.03 9.82
C ASP A 106 10.94 -13.45 11.22
N GLU A 107 10.02 -12.52 11.39
CA GLU A 107 9.64 -12.02 12.71
C GLU A 107 8.90 -13.08 13.52
N SER A 108 9.31 -13.27 14.77
CA SER A 108 8.80 -14.33 15.64
C SER A 108 7.31 -14.21 15.96
N ASP A 109 6.76 -13.02 15.83
CA ASP A 109 5.36 -12.70 16.11
C ASP A 109 4.52 -12.51 14.82
N ASN A 110 5.12 -12.77 13.64
CA ASN A 110 4.39 -12.79 12.37
C ASN A 110 3.40 -13.96 12.37
N THR A 111 2.12 -13.64 12.18
CA THR A 111 1.03 -14.63 12.22
C THR A 111 0.86 -15.41 10.91
N GLY A 112 1.53 -14.98 9.85
CA GLY A 112 1.45 -15.59 8.52
C GLY A 112 0.19 -15.29 7.74
N SER A 113 -0.73 -14.45 8.24
CA SER A 113 -2.00 -14.10 7.60
C SER A 113 -2.20 -12.59 7.48
N PHE A 114 -2.70 -12.12 6.34
CA PHE A 114 -3.05 -10.71 6.13
C PHE A 114 -4.04 -10.20 7.17
N THR A 115 -5.12 -10.94 7.39
CA THR A 115 -6.19 -10.51 8.27
C THR A 115 -5.70 -10.31 9.69
N THR A 116 -4.91 -11.24 10.21
CA THR A 116 -4.42 -11.17 11.59
C THR A 116 -3.37 -10.06 11.75
N GLU A 117 -2.48 -9.88 10.77
CA GLU A 117 -1.51 -8.77 10.81
C GLU A 117 -2.20 -7.41 10.73
N ILE A 118 -3.26 -7.27 9.93
CA ILE A 118 -4.07 -6.04 9.89
C ILE A 118 -4.76 -5.79 11.22
N GLN A 119 -5.33 -6.81 11.87
CA GLN A 119 -5.91 -6.67 13.22
C GLN A 119 -4.87 -6.22 14.24
N ARG A 120 -3.65 -6.77 14.19
CA ARG A 120 -2.53 -6.36 15.05
C ARG A 120 -2.11 -4.91 14.78
N ALA A 121 -2.03 -4.50 13.51
CA ALA A 121 -1.70 -3.14 13.14
C ALA A 121 -2.80 -2.15 13.59
N VAL A 122 -4.07 -2.53 13.46
CA VAL A 122 -5.20 -1.74 13.97
C VAL A 122 -5.11 -1.57 15.50
N ALA A 123 -4.81 -2.62 16.24
CA ALA A 123 -4.64 -2.54 17.69
C ALA A 123 -3.46 -1.62 18.09
N ARG A 124 -2.37 -1.67 17.32
CA ARG A 124 -1.14 -0.91 17.55
C ARG A 124 -1.31 0.58 17.21
N HIS A 125 -1.85 0.87 16.03
CA HIS A 125 -1.93 2.23 15.48
C HIS A 125 -3.27 2.93 15.71
N ARG A 126 -4.35 2.20 16.03
CA ARG A 126 -5.71 2.70 16.26
C ARG A 126 -6.16 3.67 15.15
N PRO A 127 -6.12 3.26 13.89
CA PRO A 127 -6.43 4.14 12.78
C PRO A 127 -7.92 4.47 12.75
N SER A 128 -8.25 5.64 12.21
CA SER A 128 -9.63 6.06 11.97
C SER A 128 -10.25 5.36 10.76
N ARG A 129 -9.43 4.93 9.81
CA ARG A 129 -9.81 4.14 8.65
C ARG A 129 -8.62 3.37 8.08
N ILE A 130 -8.93 2.35 7.30
CA ILE A 130 -7.97 1.59 6.51
C ILE A 130 -8.17 1.98 5.04
N VAL A 131 -7.07 2.18 4.29
CA VAL A 131 -7.10 2.44 2.86
C VAL A 131 -6.24 1.40 2.16
N VAL A 132 -6.77 0.78 1.11
CA VAL A 132 -6.06 -0.19 0.28
C VAL A 132 -6.37 0.05 -1.20
N THR A 133 -5.39 -0.13 -2.08
CA THR A 133 -5.65 -0.21 -3.52
C THR A 133 -6.29 -1.55 -3.84
N GLU A 134 -7.28 -1.57 -4.71
CA GLU A 134 -8.00 -2.77 -5.12
C GLU A 134 -7.04 -3.91 -5.46
N PRO A 135 -7.11 -5.06 -4.72
CA PRO A 135 -6.25 -6.19 -5.01
C PRO A 135 -6.54 -6.77 -6.39
N SER A 136 -5.50 -7.16 -7.12
CA SER A 136 -5.65 -7.79 -8.44
C SER A 136 -6.16 -9.23 -8.34
N GLU A 137 -5.94 -9.90 -7.21
CA GLU A 137 -6.38 -11.26 -6.97
C GLU A 137 -7.75 -11.31 -6.26
N TRP A 138 -8.65 -12.17 -6.78
CA TRP A 138 -10.01 -12.32 -6.25
C TRP A 138 -10.03 -12.73 -4.77
N ARG A 139 -9.18 -13.65 -4.37
CA ARG A 139 -9.08 -14.16 -2.98
C ARG A 139 -8.74 -13.02 -2.02
N VAL A 140 -7.72 -12.23 -2.34
CA VAL A 140 -7.30 -11.10 -1.51
C VAL A 140 -8.35 -9.99 -1.50
N GLN A 141 -9.04 -9.77 -2.64
CA GLN A 141 -10.15 -8.82 -2.70
C GLN A 141 -11.32 -9.25 -1.81
N ALA A 142 -11.65 -10.54 -1.77
CA ALA A 142 -12.70 -11.06 -0.89
C ALA A 142 -12.32 -10.87 0.59
N MET A 143 -11.05 -11.12 0.94
CA MET A 143 -10.52 -10.82 2.29
C MET A 143 -10.61 -9.33 2.63
N ALA A 144 -10.18 -8.44 1.72
CA ALA A 144 -10.20 -7.00 1.96
C ALA A 144 -11.61 -6.48 2.29
N LYS A 145 -12.64 -7.04 1.66
CA LYS A 145 -14.05 -6.71 1.95
C LYS A 145 -14.49 -7.15 3.35
N SER A 146 -13.84 -8.14 3.95
CA SER A 146 -14.18 -8.61 5.30
C SER A 146 -13.46 -7.84 6.42
N TRP A 147 -12.40 -7.09 6.11
CA TRP A 147 -11.57 -6.44 7.12
C TRP A 147 -12.32 -5.41 7.95
N GLU A 148 -13.29 -4.70 7.37
CA GLU A 148 -14.13 -3.75 8.13
C GLU A 148 -14.91 -4.46 9.24
N ALA A 149 -15.58 -5.57 8.93
CA ALA A 149 -16.32 -6.35 9.91
C ALA A 149 -15.42 -6.98 10.98
N LEU A 150 -14.18 -7.36 10.63
CA LEU A 150 -13.24 -8.03 11.52
C LEU A 150 -12.45 -7.07 12.41
N THR A 151 -12.24 -5.84 11.97
CA THR A 151 -11.45 -4.83 12.71
C THR A 151 -12.30 -3.77 13.39
N GLY A 152 -13.55 -3.59 12.98
CA GLY A 152 -14.40 -2.48 13.43
C GLY A 152 -13.98 -1.12 12.89
N VAL A 153 -13.04 -1.07 11.92
CA VAL A 153 -12.51 0.15 11.32
C VAL A 153 -12.96 0.25 9.87
N PRO A 154 -13.50 1.39 9.41
CA PRO A 154 -13.93 1.57 8.02
C PRO A 154 -12.81 1.26 7.02
N VAL A 155 -13.13 0.51 5.95
CA VAL A 155 -12.19 0.11 4.91
C VAL A 155 -12.56 0.75 3.59
N GLU A 156 -11.66 1.58 3.06
CA GLU A 156 -11.76 2.21 1.74
C GLU A 156 -10.93 1.44 0.73
N ILE A 157 -11.58 0.75 -0.20
CA ILE A 157 -10.91 0.07 -1.31
C ILE A 157 -10.92 1.02 -2.51
N ARG A 158 -9.75 1.50 -2.92
CA ARG A 158 -9.56 2.42 -4.05
C ARG A 158 -9.26 1.67 -5.32
N SER A 159 -9.78 2.13 -6.46
CA SER A 159 -9.51 1.51 -7.75
C SER A 159 -8.01 1.52 -8.10
N ASP A 160 -7.54 0.44 -8.72
CA ASP A 160 -6.17 0.33 -9.20
C ASP A 160 -6.02 1.02 -10.57
N ARG A 161 -5.33 2.15 -10.57
CA ARG A 161 -5.10 2.97 -11.78
C ARG A 161 -3.96 2.46 -12.67
N ARG A 162 -3.24 1.41 -12.25
CA ARG A 162 -2.19 0.78 -13.07
C ARG A 162 -2.76 -0.01 -14.24
N PHE A 163 -4.07 -0.30 -14.22
CA PHE A 163 -4.79 -0.97 -15.31
C PHE A 163 -5.50 0.03 -16.21
N PHE A 164 -5.46 -0.19 -17.53
CA PHE A 164 -6.13 0.65 -18.53
C PHE A 164 -7.66 0.65 -18.40
N ALA A 165 -8.25 -0.43 -17.90
CA ALA A 165 -9.67 -0.55 -17.66
C ALA A 165 -9.95 -0.94 -16.22
N SER A 166 -10.80 -0.19 -15.54
CA SER A 166 -11.34 -0.60 -14.25
C SER A 166 -12.23 -1.83 -14.41
N ARG A 167 -12.43 -2.61 -13.35
CA ARG A 167 -13.36 -3.75 -13.35
C ARG A 167 -14.77 -3.35 -13.74
N THR A 168 -15.24 -2.18 -13.28
CA THR A 168 -16.55 -1.65 -13.64
C THR A 168 -16.66 -1.40 -15.14
N ARG A 169 -15.64 -0.79 -15.74
CA ARG A 169 -15.60 -0.54 -17.19
C ARG A 169 -15.57 -1.85 -17.98
N PHE A 170 -14.77 -2.82 -17.53
CA PHE A 170 -14.73 -4.15 -18.16
C PHE A 170 -16.07 -4.87 -18.05
N ALA A 171 -16.70 -4.87 -16.86
CA ALA A 171 -18.01 -5.50 -16.66
C ALA A 171 -19.08 -4.87 -17.53
N ALA A 172 -19.13 -3.54 -17.65
CA ALA A 172 -20.07 -2.84 -18.53
C ALA A 172 -19.87 -3.24 -20.01
N TRP A 173 -18.64 -3.36 -20.45
CA TRP A 173 -18.31 -3.83 -21.80
C TRP A 173 -18.71 -5.30 -22.02
N ALA A 174 -18.45 -6.17 -21.03
CA ALA A 174 -18.74 -7.59 -21.13
C ALA A 174 -20.26 -7.89 -21.14
N ASN A 175 -21.05 -7.12 -20.36
CA ASN A 175 -22.50 -7.27 -20.30
C ASN A 175 -23.23 -6.78 -21.56
N GLY A 176 -22.57 -6.09 -22.45
CA GLY A 176 -23.13 -5.58 -23.69
C GLY A 176 -22.85 -6.48 -24.92
N ARG A 177 -22.38 -7.72 -24.70
CA ARG A 177 -22.05 -8.68 -25.78
C ARG A 177 -22.80 -9.99 -25.68
#